data_3cb6fa058b410a8d742483ab4fbcb9fb
#
_entry.id   3cb6fa058b410a8d742483ab4fbcb9fb
#
_cell.length_a   1.000
_cell.length_b   1.000
_cell.length_c   1.000
_cell.angle_alpha   90.00
_cell.angle_beta   90.00
_cell.angle_gamma   90.00
#
_symmetry.space_group_name_H-M   'P 1'
#
loop_
_entity.id
_entity.type
_entity.pdbx_description
1 polymer ?
#
loop_
_entity_poly.entity_id
_entity_poly.type
_entity_poly.pdbx_seq_one_letter_code
_entity_poly.pdbx_strand_id
1 'polypeptide(L)'
;MEPTKGLVRVRARLPLKLPVTVSCRESSEYQWIQRARLVDVNQFGAGFTLTRPIEVGRLVRLSIPLPHQLRCYDQFEAQPYSVWGLVRHIHVVSQEPRWFRIGVAFIGKHAPASYEEDPTRRYEPLPRTGQGSLWKLTRCPFAQKERREARLILPLEVLVETLDENGNPSLQEHTVTEAISSLGACIPSNLDVGVGRVLRISSVTDAVSIFAAIRSREVANDGITRLGLEFIADRWPLQRGAGFTYQKAS
;
A
#
# COMPACT_ATOMS: atom_id res chain seq x y z
N MET A 1 20.29 21.93 -9.38
CA MET A 1 19.16 21.11 -8.88
C MET A 1 18.16 21.04 -10.03
N GLU A 2 18.28 19.98 -10.88
CA GLU A 2 17.39 19.79 -12.02
C GLU A 2 16.01 19.35 -11.53
N PRO A 3 14.91 19.89 -12.06
CA PRO A 3 13.58 19.45 -11.73
C PRO A 3 13.37 18.05 -12.27
N THR A 4 12.99 17.13 -11.40
CA THR A 4 12.53 15.78 -11.74
C THR A 4 11.50 15.88 -12.87
N LYS A 5 11.84 15.39 -14.06
CA LYS A 5 10.92 15.30 -15.21
C LYS A 5 9.72 14.46 -14.79
N GLY A 6 8.61 15.12 -14.45
CA GLY A 6 7.33 14.49 -14.20
C GLY A 6 6.98 13.64 -15.42
N LEU A 7 6.66 12.36 -15.20
CA LEU A 7 6.16 11.44 -16.22
C LEU A 7 4.98 12.11 -16.93
N VAL A 8 5.17 12.53 -18.17
CA VAL A 8 4.13 13.13 -18.99
C VAL A 8 3.00 12.10 -19.14
N ARG A 9 1.81 12.45 -18.69
CA ARG A 9 0.62 11.59 -18.83
C ARG A 9 0.32 11.40 -20.31
N VAL A 10 0.31 10.16 -20.76
CA VAL A 10 0.11 9.81 -22.18
C VAL A 10 -1.27 10.23 -22.72
N ARG A 11 -2.29 10.37 -21.86
CA ARG A 11 -3.63 10.91 -22.17
C ARG A 11 -4.27 11.58 -20.97
N ALA A 12 -5.06 12.63 -21.21
CA ALA A 12 -5.87 13.26 -20.18
C ALA A 12 -6.85 12.26 -19.55
N ARG A 13 -7.09 12.39 -18.25
CA ARG A 13 -8.12 11.65 -17.54
C ARG A 13 -9.39 12.48 -17.47
N LEU A 14 -10.53 11.82 -17.64
CA LEU A 14 -11.84 12.45 -17.51
C LEU A 14 -12.26 12.44 -16.02
N PRO A 15 -12.78 13.54 -15.48
CA PRO A 15 -13.33 13.59 -14.13
C PRO A 15 -14.70 12.90 -14.12
N LEU A 16 -14.73 11.60 -13.86
CA LEU A 16 -15.96 10.83 -13.75
C LEU A 16 -16.17 10.36 -12.31
N LYS A 17 -17.27 10.80 -11.70
CA LYS A 17 -17.66 10.43 -10.34
C LYS A 17 -18.53 9.17 -10.33
N LEU A 18 -18.00 8.06 -10.83
CA LEU A 18 -18.69 6.77 -10.85
C LEU A 18 -18.38 5.97 -9.58
N PRO A 19 -19.30 5.09 -9.12
CA PRO A 19 -19.00 4.12 -8.09
C PRO A 19 -17.95 3.13 -8.61
N VAL A 20 -17.06 2.70 -7.74
CA VAL A 20 -16.07 1.64 -8.01
C VAL A 20 -16.03 0.69 -6.83
N THR A 21 -16.05 -0.61 -7.10
CA THR A 21 -15.74 -1.63 -6.09
C THR A 21 -14.27 -1.99 -6.23
N VAL A 22 -13.52 -1.85 -5.16
CA VAL A 22 -12.08 -2.14 -5.09
C VAL A 22 -11.90 -3.36 -4.23
N SER A 23 -11.18 -4.37 -4.72
CA SER A 23 -10.81 -5.57 -4.00
C SER A 23 -9.30 -5.71 -3.97
N CYS A 24 -8.74 -6.03 -2.80
CA CYS A 24 -7.31 -6.24 -2.60
C CYS A 24 -7.06 -7.41 -1.66
N ARG A 25 -6.15 -8.31 -2.04
CA ARG A 25 -5.61 -9.35 -1.15
C ARG A 25 -4.32 -8.82 -0.53
N GLU A 26 -4.31 -8.67 0.79
CA GLU A 26 -3.12 -8.21 1.54
C GLU A 26 -2.21 -9.37 1.93
N SER A 27 -2.78 -10.58 2.08
CA SER A 27 -2.04 -11.81 2.33
C SER A 27 -2.73 -12.98 1.64
N SER A 28 -2.23 -14.21 1.79
CA SER A 28 -2.91 -15.43 1.33
C SER A 28 -4.28 -15.62 1.96
N GLU A 29 -4.45 -15.17 3.20
CA GLU A 29 -5.62 -15.41 4.04
C GLU A 29 -6.54 -14.20 4.19
N TYR A 30 -6.08 -13.02 3.80
CA TYR A 30 -6.84 -11.80 4.01
C TYR A 30 -7.05 -11.01 2.73
N GLN A 31 -8.31 -10.83 2.41
CA GLN A 31 -8.81 -9.97 1.35
C GLN A 31 -9.85 -9.01 1.92
N TRP A 32 -9.89 -7.80 1.37
CA TRP A 32 -10.95 -6.84 1.65
C TRP A 32 -11.57 -6.31 0.35
N ILE A 33 -12.81 -5.84 0.47
CA ILE A 33 -13.57 -5.23 -0.62
C ILE A 33 -14.16 -3.93 -0.09
N GLN A 34 -13.89 -2.82 -0.77
CA GLN A 34 -14.42 -1.51 -0.40
C GLN A 34 -15.13 -0.87 -1.61
N ARG A 35 -16.30 -0.28 -1.36
CA ARG A 35 -16.95 0.61 -2.31
C ARG A 35 -16.32 2.00 -2.20
N ALA A 36 -15.99 2.57 -3.33
CA ALA A 36 -15.32 3.85 -3.45
C ALA A 36 -15.94 4.69 -4.58
N ARG A 37 -15.42 5.89 -4.79
CA ARG A 37 -15.79 6.74 -5.93
C ARG A 37 -14.56 7.04 -6.76
N LEU A 38 -14.72 6.94 -8.08
CA LEU A 38 -13.73 7.45 -9.01
C LEU A 38 -13.62 8.97 -8.88
N VAL A 39 -12.41 9.45 -9.03
CA VAL A 39 -12.09 10.87 -9.14
C VAL A 39 -11.83 11.22 -10.60
N ASP A 40 -11.07 10.35 -11.26
CA ASP A 40 -10.73 10.49 -12.66
C ASP A 40 -10.46 9.11 -13.30
N VAL A 41 -10.65 8.99 -14.61
CA VAL A 41 -10.42 7.75 -15.35
C VAL A 41 -10.10 8.02 -16.82
N ASN A 42 -9.31 7.11 -17.42
CA ASN A 42 -9.15 6.96 -18.85
C ASN A 42 -9.01 5.47 -19.20
N GLN A 43 -8.75 5.15 -20.46
CA GLN A 43 -8.56 3.76 -20.91
C GLN A 43 -7.41 3.01 -20.23
N PHE A 44 -6.46 3.71 -19.61
CA PHE A 44 -5.20 3.14 -19.07
C PHE A 44 -5.08 3.19 -17.56
N GLY A 45 -6.05 3.79 -16.87
CA GLY A 45 -6.00 3.88 -15.43
C GLY A 45 -7.07 4.75 -14.82
N ALA A 46 -7.15 4.71 -13.49
CA ALA A 46 -8.13 5.44 -12.71
C ALA A 46 -7.51 6.03 -11.44
N GLY A 47 -8.17 7.07 -10.92
CA GLY A 47 -7.97 7.59 -9.58
C GLY A 47 -9.25 7.45 -8.77
N PHE A 48 -9.14 7.02 -7.52
CA PHE A 48 -10.26 6.88 -6.58
C PHE A 48 -9.81 7.14 -5.15
N THR A 49 -10.77 7.24 -4.23
CA THR A 49 -10.47 7.49 -2.81
C THR A 49 -10.89 6.30 -1.95
N LEU A 50 -10.08 5.97 -0.95
CA LEU A 50 -10.33 4.91 0.04
C LEU A 50 -10.12 5.44 1.46
N THR A 51 -10.73 4.78 2.43
CA THR A 51 -10.51 5.04 3.86
C THR A 51 -9.31 4.29 4.42
N ARG A 52 -8.76 3.33 3.67
CA ARG A 52 -7.57 2.57 4.03
C ARG A 52 -6.47 2.74 2.98
N PRO A 53 -5.19 2.69 3.36
CA PRO A 53 -4.09 2.77 2.40
C PRO A 53 -3.92 1.45 1.64
N ILE A 54 -3.33 1.57 0.44
CA ILE A 54 -2.80 0.43 -0.33
C ILE A 54 -1.38 0.78 -0.73
N GLU A 55 -0.48 -0.18 -0.63
CA GLU A 55 0.91 0.04 -1.00
C GLU A 55 1.09 0.23 -2.51
N VAL A 56 2.02 1.09 -2.87
CA VAL A 56 2.50 1.21 -4.25
C VAL A 56 3.12 -0.11 -4.71
N GLY A 57 2.78 -0.55 -5.92
CA GLY A 57 3.20 -1.82 -6.48
C GLY A 57 2.24 -3.00 -6.21
N ARG A 58 1.20 -2.82 -5.39
CA ARG A 58 0.16 -3.84 -5.20
C ARG A 58 -0.80 -3.90 -6.37
N LEU A 59 -1.40 -5.07 -6.56
CA LEU A 59 -2.48 -5.25 -7.52
C LEU A 59 -3.83 -5.17 -6.80
N VAL A 60 -4.76 -4.52 -7.46
CA VAL A 60 -6.16 -4.41 -7.05
C VAL A 60 -7.08 -4.80 -8.19
N ARG A 61 -8.18 -5.45 -7.88
CA ARG A 61 -9.26 -5.70 -8.84
C ARG A 61 -10.30 -4.59 -8.70
N LEU A 62 -10.68 -4.01 -9.81
CA LEU A 62 -11.67 -2.93 -9.88
C LEU A 62 -12.89 -3.41 -10.66
N SER A 63 -14.08 -3.10 -10.15
CA SER A 63 -15.34 -3.26 -10.88
C SER A 63 -15.98 -1.88 -11.00
N ILE A 64 -16.14 -1.41 -12.24
CA ILE A 64 -16.54 -0.03 -12.57
C ILE A 64 -17.65 -0.07 -13.63
N PRO A 65 -18.76 0.67 -13.47
CA PRO A 65 -19.74 0.86 -14.53
C PRO A 65 -19.20 1.84 -15.59
N LEU A 66 -18.09 1.46 -16.22
CA LEU A 66 -17.36 2.32 -17.14
C LEU A 66 -18.06 2.35 -18.51
N PRO A 67 -18.26 3.53 -19.13
CA PRO A 67 -18.74 3.65 -20.49
C PRO A 67 -17.90 2.84 -21.49
N HIS A 68 -18.54 2.23 -22.48
CA HIS A 68 -17.88 1.34 -23.45
C HIS A 68 -16.68 2.00 -24.15
N GLN A 69 -16.77 3.28 -24.47
CA GLN A 69 -15.72 4.06 -25.16
C GLN A 69 -14.43 4.19 -24.31
N LEU A 70 -14.52 4.00 -22.99
CA LEU A 70 -13.38 4.07 -22.07
C LEU A 70 -12.82 2.70 -21.70
N ARG A 71 -13.41 1.60 -22.21
CA ARG A 71 -12.94 0.23 -21.94
C ARG A 71 -11.85 -0.15 -22.93
N CYS A 72 -10.80 -0.80 -22.46
CA CYS A 72 -9.77 -1.40 -23.33
C CYS A 72 -10.16 -2.77 -23.88
N TYR A 73 -11.11 -3.45 -23.24
CA TYR A 73 -11.65 -4.76 -23.61
C TYR A 73 -13.10 -4.86 -23.10
N ASP A 74 -13.81 -5.93 -23.47
CA ASP A 74 -15.21 -6.18 -23.10
C ASP A 74 -16.13 -4.97 -23.44
N GLN A 75 -15.89 -4.37 -24.61
CA GLN A 75 -16.60 -3.14 -25.04
C GLN A 75 -18.10 -3.35 -25.23
N PHE A 76 -18.52 -4.58 -25.48
CA PHE A 76 -19.94 -4.91 -25.77
C PHE A 76 -20.64 -5.59 -24.59
N GLU A 77 -19.94 -5.89 -23.50
CA GLU A 77 -20.55 -6.48 -22.31
C GLU A 77 -21.33 -5.44 -21.49
N ALA A 78 -22.58 -5.75 -21.16
CA ALA A 78 -23.45 -4.89 -20.36
C ALA A 78 -23.04 -4.83 -18.88
N GLN A 79 -22.23 -5.79 -18.43
CA GLN A 79 -21.78 -5.90 -17.03
C GLN A 79 -20.78 -4.82 -16.63
N PRO A 80 -20.61 -4.53 -15.32
CA PRO A 80 -19.57 -3.65 -14.84
C PRO A 80 -18.20 -4.09 -15.38
N TYR A 81 -17.43 -3.13 -15.87
CA TYR A 81 -16.09 -3.38 -16.37
C TYR A 81 -15.18 -3.85 -15.25
N SER A 82 -14.68 -5.08 -15.33
CA SER A 82 -13.78 -5.68 -14.37
C SER A 82 -12.35 -5.63 -14.88
N VAL A 83 -11.46 -4.94 -14.17
CA VAL A 83 -10.07 -4.71 -14.58
C VAL A 83 -9.12 -4.82 -13.41
N TRP A 84 -7.95 -5.40 -13.66
CA TRP A 84 -6.84 -5.37 -12.71
C TRP A 84 -6.05 -4.07 -12.86
N GLY A 85 -5.67 -3.47 -11.73
CA GLY A 85 -4.90 -2.24 -11.66
C GLY A 85 -3.66 -2.42 -10.79
N LEU A 86 -2.54 -1.86 -11.27
CA LEU A 86 -1.33 -1.68 -10.49
C LEU A 86 -1.40 -0.35 -9.74
N VAL A 87 -1.27 -0.36 -8.42
CA VAL A 87 -1.19 0.85 -7.61
C VAL A 87 0.11 1.59 -7.90
N ARG A 88 0.00 2.84 -8.36
CA ARG A 88 1.12 3.69 -8.77
C ARG A 88 1.41 4.82 -7.80
N HIS A 89 0.36 5.34 -7.20
CA HIS A 89 0.44 6.50 -6.32
C HIS A 89 -0.53 6.35 -5.17
N ILE A 90 -0.12 6.84 -4.01
CA ILE A 90 -0.96 7.01 -2.83
C ILE A 90 -0.67 8.39 -2.26
N HIS A 91 -1.73 9.14 -1.96
CA HIS A 91 -1.64 10.46 -1.31
C HIS A 91 -2.70 10.55 -0.22
N VAL A 92 -2.32 11.06 0.94
CA VAL A 92 -3.27 11.40 2.00
C VAL A 92 -4.02 12.66 1.57
N VAL A 93 -5.36 12.59 1.54
CA VAL A 93 -6.24 13.70 1.13
C VAL A 93 -6.80 14.42 2.34
N SER A 94 -7.11 13.68 3.41
CA SER A 94 -7.60 14.19 4.68
C SER A 94 -7.02 13.36 5.81
N GLN A 95 -6.78 13.99 6.98
CA GLN A 95 -6.30 13.30 8.17
C GLN A 95 -7.45 12.85 9.08
N GLU A 96 -8.57 13.61 9.12
CA GLU A 96 -9.73 13.30 9.97
C GLU A 96 -11.05 13.59 9.23
N PRO A 97 -11.82 12.54 8.83
CA PRO A 97 -11.39 11.15 8.74
C PRO A 97 -10.29 10.97 7.71
N ARG A 98 -9.43 9.98 7.91
CA ARG A 98 -8.29 9.76 7.00
C ARG A 98 -8.77 9.17 5.68
N TRP A 99 -8.45 9.86 4.58
CA TRP A 99 -8.75 9.46 3.22
C TRP A 99 -7.48 9.41 2.38
N PHE A 100 -7.41 8.40 1.55
CA PHE A 100 -6.30 8.19 0.62
C PHE A 100 -6.80 8.30 -0.81
N ARG A 101 -6.12 9.09 -1.62
CA ARG A 101 -6.28 9.10 -3.07
C ARG A 101 -5.32 8.10 -3.67
N ILE A 102 -5.87 7.11 -4.37
CA ILE A 102 -5.14 6.03 -5.00
C ILE A 102 -5.17 6.23 -6.50
N GLY A 103 -3.99 6.16 -7.14
CA GLY A 103 -3.85 6.15 -8.59
C GLY A 103 -3.40 4.79 -9.08
N VAL A 104 -4.14 4.19 -10.02
CA VAL A 104 -3.82 2.90 -10.61
C VAL A 104 -3.58 2.98 -12.11
N ALA A 105 -2.74 2.08 -12.62
CA ALA A 105 -2.55 1.80 -14.03
C ALA A 105 -3.24 0.47 -14.36
N PHE A 106 -4.10 0.44 -15.38
CA PHE A 106 -4.78 -0.79 -15.79
C PHE A 106 -3.81 -1.75 -16.48
N ILE A 107 -3.86 -3.03 -16.08
CA ILE A 107 -2.96 -4.08 -16.57
C ILE A 107 -3.68 -5.15 -17.37
N GLY A 108 -4.99 -5.28 -17.25
CA GLY A 108 -5.76 -6.24 -18.02
C GLY A 108 -6.89 -6.92 -17.27
N LYS A 109 -7.44 -7.94 -17.91
CA LYS A 109 -8.56 -8.75 -17.40
C LYS A 109 -8.11 -9.73 -16.29
N HIS A 110 -6.85 -10.13 -16.31
CA HIS A 110 -6.29 -11.14 -15.41
C HIS A 110 -5.07 -10.61 -14.65
N ALA A 111 -4.92 -11.05 -13.42
CA ALA A 111 -3.68 -10.87 -12.68
C ALA A 111 -2.57 -11.78 -13.25
N PRO A 112 -1.29 -11.46 -13.05
CA PRO A 112 -0.20 -12.39 -13.35
C PRO A 112 -0.32 -13.68 -12.50
N ALA A 113 0.05 -14.84 -13.06
CA ALA A 113 0.01 -16.10 -12.34
C ALA A 113 0.75 -16.05 -10.98
N SER A 114 1.88 -15.32 -10.94
CA SER A 114 2.64 -15.11 -9.70
C SER A 114 1.88 -14.37 -8.59
N TYR A 115 0.79 -13.69 -8.90
CA TYR A 115 -0.07 -13.06 -7.89
C TYR A 115 -0.93 -14.09 -7.15
N GLU A 116 -1.36 -15.14 -7.83
CA GLU A 116 -2.11 -16.22 -7.18
C GLU A 116 -1.23 -17.05 -6.23
N GLU A 117 0.06 -17.19 -6.57
CA GLU A 117 1.04 -17.85 -5.71
C GLU A 117 1.34 -17.05 -4.44
N ASP A 118 1.46 -15.72 -4.61
CA ASP A 118 1.81 -14.79 -3.53
C ASP A 118 1.19 -13.41 -3.79
N PRO A 119 0.02 -13.11 -3.22
CA PRO A 119 -0.65 -11.81 -3.39
C PRO A 119 0.06 -10.66 -2.68
N THR A 120 1.06 -10.94 -1.83
CA THR A 120 1.84 -9.90 -1.14
C THR A 120 2.90 -9.26 -2.05
N ARG A 121 3.18 -9.88 -3.20
CA ARG A 121 4.18 -9.39 -4.15
C ARG A 121 3.84 -7.99 -4.65
N ARG A 122 4.90 -7.23 -4.87
CA ARG A 122 4.83 -5.94 -5.54
C ARG A 122 5.31 -6.08 -6.98
N TYR A 123 4.78 -5.22 -7.82
CA TYR A 123 5.06 -5.19 -9.25
C TYR A 123 5.44 -3.78 -9.69
N GLU A 124 6.24 -3.73 -10.74
CA GLU A 124 6.61 -2.50 -11.43
C GLU A 124 6.16 -2.57 -12.88
N PRO A 125 5.78 -1.45 -13.50
CA PRO A 125 5.48 -1.44 -14.91
C PRO A 125 6.77 -1.52 -15.71
N LEU A 126 6.74 -2.36 -16.75
CA LEU A 126 7.77 -2.33 -17.79
C LEU A 126 7.63 -1.04 -18.63
N PRO A 127 8.71 -0.54 -19.20
CA PRO A 127 8.65 0.55 -20.17
C PRO A 127 7.66 0.20 -21.29
N ARG A 128 6.81 1.15 -21.68
CA ARG A 128 5.81 0.91 -22.73
C ARG A 128 6.51 0.95 -24.09
N THR A 129 6.35 -0.12 -24.84
CA THR A 129 6.74 -0.20 -26.25
C THR A 129 5.49 -0.01 -27.11
N GLY A 130 5.17 1.24 -27.48
CA GLY A 130 4.07 1.57 -28.36
C GLY A 130 2.90 2.33 -27.73
N GLN A 131 2.12 2.99 -28.59
CA GLN A 131 0.92 3.73 -28.20
C GLN A 131 -0.27 2.77 -28.09
N GLY A 132 -1.01 2.82 -26.98
CA GLY A 132 -2.32 2.20 -26.86
C GLY A 132 -2.38 0.86 -26.12
N SER A 133 -1.27 0.27 -25.68
CA SER A 133 -1.27 -0.99 -24.92
C SER A 133 -1.47 -0.77 -23.41
N LEU A 134 -2.12 -1.71 -22.76
CA LEU A 134 -2.15 -1.80 -21.29
C LEU A 134 -0.73 -1.99 -20.75
N TRP A 135 -0.55 -1.67 -19.46
CA TRP A 135 0.75 -1.81 -18.81
C TRP A 135 1.15 -3.29 -18.67
N LYS A 136 2.34 -3.63 -19.14
CA LYS A 136 2.99 -4.90 -18.81
C LYS A 136 3.72 -4.77 -17.49
N LEU A 137 3.79 -5.86 -16.73
CA LEU A 137 4.38 -5.88 -15.40
C LEU A 137 5.64 -6.74 -15.36
N THR A 138 6.55 -6.35 -14.51
CA THR A 138 7.59 -7.22 -13.95
C THR A 138 7.42 -7.30 -12.44
N ARG A 139 7.87 -8.40 -11.85
CA ARG A 139 7.96 -8.51 -10.40
C ARG A 139 9.01 -7.54 -9.91
N CYS A 140 8.71 -6.80 -8.84
CA CYS A 140 9.78 -6.16 -8.12
C CYS A 140 10.72 -7.27 -7.65
N PRO A 141 12.02 -7.22 -7.95
CA PRO A 141 12.92 -8.18 -7.36
C PRO A 141 12.70 -8.13 -5.85
N PHE A 142 12.65 -9.29 -5.21
CA PHE A 142 12.85 -9.38 -3.76
C PHE A 142 14.29 -8.94 -3.49
N ALA A 143 14.55 -7.66 -3.68
CA ALA A 143 15.75 -7.12 -3.16
C ALA A 143 15.62 -7.31 -1.64
N GLN A 144 16.54 -8.06 -1.06
CA GLN A 144 17.09 -7.61 0.21
C GLN A 144 17.48 -6.15 -0.04
N LYS A 145 16.49 -5.28 0.08
CA LYS A 145 16.69 -3.86 -0.12
C LYS A 145 17.68 -3.48 0.94
N GLU A 146 18.90 -3.15 0.52
CA GLU A 146 19.82 -2.46 1.41
C GLU A 146 18.99 -1.46 2.20
N ARG A 147 19.05 -1.60 3.52
CA ARG A 147 18.23 -0.80 4.41
C ARG A 147 18.48 0.66 4.05
N ARG A 148 17.48 1.34 3.53
CA ARG A 148 17.60 2.73 3.06
C ARG A 148 18.01 3.68 4.18
N GLU A 149 17.73 3.30 5.43
CA GLU A 149 18.07 4.06 6.63
C GLU A 149 18.51 3.12 7.74
N ALA A 150 19.47 3.57 8.54
CA ALA A 150 19.85 2.91 9.77
C ALA A 150 18.65 2.94 10.74
N ARG A 151 18.39 1.83 11.40
CA ARG A 151 17.43 1.77 12.51
C ARG A 151 18.11 2.17 13.81
N LEU A 152 17.37 2.90 14.62
CA LEU A 152 17.76 3.24 15.99
C LEU A 152 17.20 2.17 16.92
N ILE A 153 18.00 1.70 17.87
CA ILE A 153 17.50 0.91 19.00
C ILE A 153 16.87 1.92 19.96
N LEU A 154 15.55 2.09 19.84
CA LEU A 154 14.80 3.06 20.60
C LEU A 154 13.48 2.44 21.04
N PRO A 155 13.30 2.13 22.34
CA PRO A 155 12.04 1.61 22.84
C PRO A 155 11.00 2.74 22.93
N LEU A 156 10.05 2.74 22.01
CA LEU A 156 8.89 3.62 22.02
C LEU A 156 7.65 2.80 22.34
N GLU A 157 6.84 3.26 23.28
CA GLU A 157 5.53 2.66 23.52
C GLU A 157 4.58 2.97 22.38
N VAL A 158 4.02 1.92 21.81
CA VAL A 158 3.14 2.03 20.66
C VAL A 158 1.89 1.17 20.82
N LEU A 159 0.77 1.68 20.27
CA LEU A 159 -0.44 0.93 20.04
C LEU A 159 -0.43 0.45 18.59
N VAL A 160 -0.59 -0.84 18.39
CA VAL A 160 -0.67 -1.47 17.07
C VAL A 160 -2.09 -2.00 16.86
N GLU A 161 -2.69 -1.70 15.72
CA GLU A 161 -4.07 -2.05 15.43
C GLU A 161 -4.18 -2.66 14.03
N THR A 162 -4.89 -3.79 13.94
CA THR A 162 -5.31 -4.32 12.64
C THR A 162 -6.49 -3.51 12.10
N LEU A 163 -6.71 -3.58 10.79
CA LEU A 163 -7.81 -2.89 10.14
C LEU A 163 -8.84 -3.89 9.62
N ASP A 164 -10.12 -3.56 9.76
CA ASP A 164 -11.22 -4.24 9.09
C ASP A 164 -11.29 -3.87 7.59
N GLU A 165 -12.30 -4.39 6.88
CA GLU A 165 -12.52 -4.13 5.46
C GLU A 165 -12.75 -2.64 5.15
N ASN A 166 -13.32 -1.89 6.09
CA ASN A 166 -13.63 -0.46 5.96
C ASN A 166 -12.47 0.45 6.40
N GLY A 167 -11.37 -0.15 6.91
CA GLY A 167 -10.20 0.58 7.40
C GLY A 167 -10.34 1.02 8.87
N ASN A 168 -11.34 0.51 9.60
CA ASN A 168 -11.46 0.77 11.03
C ASN A 168 -10.59 -0.21 11.84
N PRO A 169 -10.12 0.20 13.02
CA PRO A 169 -9.41 -0.71 13.93
C PRO A 169 -10.25 -1.90 14.33
N SER A 170 -9.65 -3.09 14.38
CA SER A 170 -10.33 -4.33 14.79
C SER A 170 -9.66 -4.99 15.99
N LEU A 171 -8.42 -5.47 15.87
CA LEU A 171 -7.64 -5.98 16.99
C LEU A 171 -6.57 -4.97 17.36
N GLN A 172 -6.22 -4.89 18.65
CA GLN A 172 -5.23 -3.93 19.13
C GLN A 172 -4.29 -4.58 20.16
N GLU A 173 -3.06 -4.11 20.19
CA GLU A 173 -2.02 -4.55 21.10
C GLU A 173 -1.13 -3.36 21.49
N HIS A 174 -0.85 -3.22 22.79
CA HIS A 174 0.19 -2.33 23.29
C HIS A 174 1.53 -3.07 23.29
N THR A 175 2.54 -2.47 22.68
CA THR A 175 3.89 -3.04 22.63
C THR A 175 4.95 -1.93 22.62
N VAL A 176 6.22 -2.30 22.46
CA VAL A 176 7.33 -1.37 22.34
C VAL A 176 8.12 -1.64 21.07
N THR A 177 8.73 -0.62 20.51
CA THR A 177 9.66 -0.82 19.39
C THR A 177 10.99 -1.37 19.91
N GLU A 178 11.54 -2.40 19.26
CA GLU A 178 12.93 -2.83 19.46
C GLU A 178 13.89 -1.99 18.62
N ALA A 179 13.46 -1.62 17.40
CA ALA A 179 14.21 -0.75 16.52
C ALA A 179 13.26 0.03 15.61
N ILE A 180 13.59 1.28 15.33
CA ILE A 180 12.79 2.18 14.51
C ILE A 180 13.66 3.05 13.60
N SER A 181 13.13 3.38 12.41
CA SER A 181 13.64 4.42 11.52
C SER A 181 12.48 5.29 11.03
N SER A 182 12.74 6.31 10.23
CA SER A 182 11.65 7.10 9.62
C SER A 182 10.79 6.28 8.67
N LEU A 183 11.26 5.13 8.18
CA LEU A 183 10.61 4.31 7.15
C LEU A 183 10.02 3.01 7.67
N GLY A 184 10.27 2.62 8.92
CA GLY A 184 9.76 1.37 9.47
C GLY A 184 10.25 1.05 10.86
N ALA A 185 9.67 0.02 11.47
CA ALA A 185 9.98 -0.43 12.82
C ALA A 185 10.10 -1.95 12.91
N CYS A 186 10.69 -2.42 14.01
CA CYS A 186 10.62 -3.80 14.47
C CYS A 186 9.95 -3.81 15.84
N ILE A 187 8.91 -4.63 15.98
CA ILE A 187 8.13 -4.75 17.22
C ILE A 187 7.93 -6.22 17.60
N PRO A 188 8.00 -6.58 18.87
CA PRO A 188 7.42 -7.82 19.38
C PRO A 188 5.89 -7.73 19.28
N SER A 189 5.20 -8.83 18.97
CA SER A 189 3.74 -8.84 18.84
C SER A 189 3.17 -10.24 19.03
N ASN A 190 2.02 -10.33 19.70
CA ASN A 190 1.21 -11.55 19.83
C ASN A 190 0.06 -11.58 18.81
N LEU A 191 -0.10 -10.54 17.99
CA LEU A 191 -1.14 -10.52 16.96
C LEU A 191 -0.88 -11.60 15.92
N ASP A 192 -1.90 -12.41 15.64
CA ASP A 192 -1.85 -13.39 14.55
C ASP A 192 -2.13 -12.72 13.21
N VAL A 193 -1.08 -12.15 12.64
CA VAL A 193 -1.13 -11.38 11.41
C VAL A 193 -0.07 -11.83 10.43
N GLY A 194 -0.46 -12.01 9.18
CA GLY A 194 0.43 -12.45 8.09
C GLY A 194 1.22 -11.29 7.45
N VAL A 195 2.31 -11.65 6.79
CA VAL A 195 3.08 -10.72 5.94
C VAL A 195 2.17 -10.11 4.87
N GLY A 196 2.35 -8.83 4.59
CA GLY A 196 1.54 -8.06 3.64
C GLY A 196 0.31 -7.38 4.24
N ARG A 197 -0.12 -7.75 5.46
CA ARG A 197 -1.20 -7.07 6.17
C ARG A 197 -0.80 -5.63 6.49
N VAL A 198 -1.79 -4.75 6.41
CA VAL A 198 -1.64 -3.34 6.80
C VAL A 198 -2.15 -3.16 8.23
N LEU A 199 -1.34 -2.50 9.03
CA LEU A 199 -1.60 -2.14 10.43
C LEU A 199 -1.61 -0.62 10.57
N ARG A 200 -2.26 -0.12 11.61
CA ARG A 200 -2.03 1.21 12.14
C ARG A 200 -1.12 1.10 13.36
N ILE A 201 -0.07 1.91 13.42
CA ILE A 201 0.84 2.04 14.55
C ILE A 201 0.77 3.48 15.05
N SER A 202 0.52 3.66 16.34
CA SER A 202 0.38 4.97 16.98
C SER A 202 1.31 5.07 18.18
N SER A 203 1.98 6.21 18.35
CA SER A 203 2.72 6.48 19.59
C SER A 203 1.73 6.64 20.76
N VAL A 204 2.09 6.12 21.92
CA VAL A 204 1.32 6.31 23.16
C VAL A 204 1.57 7.71 23.73
N THR A 205 2.78 8.25 23.53
CA THR A 205 3.20 9.53 24.11
C THR A 205 3.03 10.73 23.18
N ASP A 206 3.11 10.50 21.87
CA ASP A 206 3.10 11.57 20.87
C ASP A 206 1.87 11.46 19.97
N ALA A 207 1.42 12.56 19.40
CA ALA A 207 0.31 12.61 18.45
C ALA A 207 0.73 12.07 17.06
N VAL A 208 1.33 10.87 17.02
CA VAL A 208 1.79 10.21 15.81
C VAL A 208 0.99 8.95 15.58
N SER A 209 0.41 8.83 14.41
CA SER A 209 -0.31 7.63 13.96
C SER A 209 -0.04 7.40 12.48
N ILE A 210 0.55 6.25 12.13
CA ILE A 210 1.00 5.92 10.78
C ILE A 210 0.51 4.52 10.40
N PHE A 211 0.24 4.30 9.11
CA PHE A 211 -0.01 2.97 8.59
C PHE A 211 1.29 2.29 8.18
N ALA A 212 1.35 1.00 8.44
CA ALA A 212 2.50 0.16 8.15
C ALA A 212 2.09 -1.16 7.51
N ALA A 213 2.90 -1.67 6.60
CA ALA A 213 2.75 -3.03 6.07
C ALA A 213 3.75 -3.97 6.74
N ILE A 214 3.30 -5.16 7.10
CA ILE A 214 4.16 -6.21 7.64
C ILE A 214 5.04 -6.76 6.51
N ARG A 215 6.35 -6.71 6.68
CA ARG A 215 7.34 -7.23 5.72
C ARG A 215 7.99 -8.53 6.12
N SER A 216 8.14 -8.73 7.41
CA SER A 216 8.61 -10.00 7.97
C SER A 216 7.85 -10.34 9.24
N ARG A 217 7.73 -11.63 9.49
CA ARG A 217 7.20 -12.22 10.72
C ARG A 217 8.13 -13.36 11.09
N GLU A 218 8.81 -13.22 12.19
CA GLU A 218 9.82 -14.17 12.64
C GLU A 218 9.58 -14.52 14.10
N VAL A 219 9.65 -15.80 14.43
CA VAL A 219 9.67 -16.25 15.82
C VAL A 219 11.14 -16.37 16.21
N ALA A 220 11.56 -15.56 17.16
CA ALA A 220 12.94 -15.59 17.63
C ALA A 220 13.19 -16.73 18.63
N ASN A 221 14.46 -16.94 19.00
CA ASN A 221 14.87 -18.00 19.92
C ASN A 221 14.24 -17.88 21.32
N ASP A 222 13.77 -16.72 21.69
CA ASP A 222 13.04 -16.41 22.94
C ASP A 222 11.54 -16.78 22.87
N GLY A 223 11.08 -17.30 21.72
CA GLY A 223 9.69 -17.65 21.48
C GLY A 223 8.78 -16.45 21.15
N ILE A 224 9.31 -15.23 21.11
CA ILE A 224 8.56 -14.01 20.84
C ILE A 224 8.50 -13.78 19.31
N THR A 225 7.30 -13.55 18.79
CA THR A 225 7.13 -13.16 17.40
C THR A 225 7.53 -11.69 17.21
N ARG A 226 8.37 -11.43 16.21
CA ARG A 226 8.78 -10.10 15.80
C ARG A 226 8.18 -9.76 14.43
N LEU A 227 7.59 -8.58 14.34
CA LEU A 227 7.05 -8.04 13.09
C LEU A 227 7.98 -6.94 12.57
N GLY A 228 8.48 -7.14 11.34
CA GLY A 228 9.16 -6.09 10.61
C GLY A 228 8.15 -5.25 9.82
N LEU A 229 8.07 -3.97 10.13
CA LEU A 229 7.10 -3.02 9.56
C LEU A 229 7.77 -2.06 8.57
N GLU A 230 7.09 -1.76 7.47
CA GLU A 230 7.42 -0.66 6.54
C GLU A 230 6.28 0.36 6.56
N PHE A 231 6.57 1.62 6.84
CA PHE A 231 5.58 2.69 6.89
C PHE A 231 5.07 3.05 5.49
N ILE A 232 3.76 3.29 5.39
CA ILE A 232 3.05 3.58 4.14
C ILE A 232 2.60 5.04 4.16
N ALA A 233 2.89 5.74 3.07
CA ALA A 233 2.48 7.13 2.79
C ALA A 233 3.13 8.20 3.67
N ASP A 234 3.40 7.93 4.94
CA ASP A 234 3.98 8.86 5.90
C ASP A 234 5.34 8.35 6.42
N ARG A 235 6.07 9.21 7.13
CA ARG A 235 7.32 8.89 7.81
C ARG A 235 7.17 9.12 9.30
N TRP A 236 7.74 8.22 10.11
CA TRP A 236 7.80 8.44 11.55
C TRP A 236 8.69 9.64 11.86
N PRO A 237 8.20 10.64 12.61
CA PRO A 237 8.96 11.83 12.94
C PRO A 237 9.99 11.52 14.04
N LEU A 238 11.14 10.99 13.66
CA LEU A 238 12.26 10.87 14.60
C LEU A 238 12.82 12.26 14.85
N GLN A 239 12.49 12.86 15.97
CA GLN A 239 13.12 14.12 16.39
C GLN A 239 14.62 13.87 16.61
N ARG A 240 15.46 14.60 15.91
CA ARG A 240 16.88 14.74 16.26
C ARG A 240 16.97 15.66 17.49
N GLY A 241 16.53 15.15 18.65
CA GLY A 241 16.46 15.92 19.89
C GLY A 241 17.49 15.42 20.89
N ALA A 242 18.23 16.36 21.37
CA ALA A 242 19.13 16.39 22.52
C ALA A 242 19.18 15.12 23.41
N GLY A 243 20.31 14.45 23.43
CA GLY A 243 20.75 13.65 24.58
C GLY A 243 20.73 12.13 24.44
N PHE A 244 20.32 11.53 23.31
CA PHE A 244 20.40 10.08 23.15
C PHE A 244 21.65 9.67 22.36
N THR A 245 22.50 8.88 23.00
CA THR A 245 23.65 8.22 22.37
C THR A 245 23.12 7.06 21.54
N TYR A 246 23.09 7.23 20.21
CA TYR A 246 22.57 6.22 19.28
C TYR A 246 23.54 5.05 19.15
N GLN A 247 23.14 3.85 19.56
CA GLN A 247 23.84 2.63 19.16
C GLN A 247 23.34 2.20 17.78
N LYS A 248 24.26 2.12 16.82
CA LYS A 248 23.96 1.64 15.47
C LYS A 248 23.78 0.13 15.52
N ALA A 249 22.60 -0.37 15.19
CA ALA A 249 22.38 -1.80 15.02
C ALA A 249 23.16 -2.30 13.80
N SER A 250 24.04 -3.26 13.99
CA SER A 250 24.84 -3.94 12.95
C SER A 250 24.00 -4.97 12.20
#